data_e19e09c8f19fa2fbf1e9aa6c1cdbbf95
#
_entry.id   e19e09c8f19fa2fbf1e9aa6c1cdbbf95
#
_cell.length_a   1.000
_cell.length_b   1.000
_cell.length_c   1.000
_cell.angle_alpha   90.00
_cell.angle_beta   90.00
_cell.angle_gamma   90.00
#
_symmetry.space_group_name_H-M   'P 1'
#
loop_
_entity.id
_entity.type
_entity.pdbx_description
1 polymer ?
#
loop_
_entity_poly.entity_id
_entity_poly.type
_entity_poly.pdbx_seq_one_letter_code
_entity_poly.pdbx_strand_id
1 'polypeptide(L)'
;MKVIISGYGKMGHMVEQVLARRGIELALASEDVCGIDKALASQCVCIDFTTPEAFRANYKTLAANFKAVVVGTTGWYDIKDEVFAAFRKEGTTLIWGSNFSVGVIATFAAVARASQILRDAGYTPHIEEIHHIHKLDAPS
;
A
#
# COMPACT_ATOMS: atom_id res chain seq x y z
N MET A 1 -17.96 9.72 -1.20
CA MET A 1 -16.93 8.73 -1.54
C MET A 1 -17.12 7.57 -0.59
N LYS A 2 -17.19 6.35 -1.11
CA LYS A 2 -17.30 5.13 -0.32
C LYS A 2 -15.96 4.39 -0.36
N VAL A 3 -15.61 3.77 0.76
CA VAL A 3 -14.34 3.03 0.88
C VAL A 3 -14.64 1.58 1.27
N ILE A 4 -13.87 0.66 0.70
CA ILE A 4 -13.77 -0.72 1.15
C ILE A 4 -12.34 -0.95 1.65
N ILE A 5 -12.19 -1.57 2.82
CA ILE A 5 -10.89 -1.97 3.35
C ILE A 5 -10.67 -3.44 3.01
N SER A 6 -9.55 -3.71 2.34
CA SER A 6 -9.01 -5.05 2.08
C SER A 6 -7.89 -5.32 3.09
N GLY A 7 -8.07 -6.34 3.92
CA GLY A 7 -7.20 -6.63 5.05
C GLY A 7 -7.61 -5.87 6.32
N TYR A 8 -8.19 -6.59 7.28
CA TYR A 8 -8.74 -5.99 8.50
C TYR A 8 -7.88 -6.28 9.75
N GLY A 9 -6.55 -6.26 9.57
CA GLY A 9 -5.57 -6.31 10.65
C GLY A 9 -5.32 -4.93 11.28
N LYS A 10 -4.15 -4.74 11.88
CA LYS A 10 -3.76 -3.51 12.58
C LYS A 10 -3.95 -2.25 11.72
N MET A 11 -3.49 -2.27 10.46
CA MET A 11 -3.64 -1.11 9.55
C MET A 11 -5.09 -0.90 9.13
N GLY A 12 -5.85 -1.97 8.86
CA GLY A 12 -7.27 -1.87 8.51
C GLY A 12 -8.07 -1.15 9.59
N HIS A 13 -7.88 -1.51 10.86
CA HIS A 13 -8.53 -0.82 11.99
C HIS A 13 -8.12 0.66 12.10
N MET A 14 -6.86 0.99 11.85
CA MET A 14 -6.42 2.38 11.86
C MET A 14 -7.04 3.19 10.72
N VAL A 15 -7.15 2.61 9.54
CA VAL A 15 -7.82 3.24 8.38
C VAL A 15 -9.29 3.48 8.70
N GLU A 16 -10.01 2.51 9.26
CA GLU A 16 -11.40 2.67 9.68
C GLU A 16 -11.58 3.86 10.64
N GLN A 17 -10.74 3.96 11.68
CA GLN A 17 -10.79 5.07 12.62
C GLN A 17 -10.57 6.43 11.94
N VAL A 18 -9.69 6.48 10.95
CA VAL A 18 -9.43 7.72 10.18
C VAL A 18 -10.62 8.05 9.29
N LEU A 19 -11.23 7.06 8.64
CA LEU A 19 -12.43 7.26 7.81
C LEU A 19 -13.57 7.83 8.66
N ALA A 20 -13.81 7.23 9.83
CA ALA A 20 -14.85 7.71 10.77
C ALA A 20 -14.59 9.17 11.20
N ARG A 21 -13.37 9.51 11.60
CA ARG A 21 -13.01 10.89 11.99
C ARG A 21 -13.16 11.89 10.86
N ARG A 22 -13.02 11.46 9.61
CA ARG A 22 -13.14 12.30 8.41
C ARG A 22 -14.55 12.31 7.81
N GLY A 23 -15.50 11.59 8.39
CA GLY A 23 -16.86 11.46 7.86
C GLY A 23 -16.91 10.78 6.49
N ILE A 24 -15.97 9.89 6.20
CA ILE A 24 -15.91 9.10 4.96
C ILE A 24 -16.61 7.76 5.21
N GLU A 25 -17.55 7.41 4.33
CA GLU A 25 -18.32 6.17 4.45
C GLU A 25 -17.42 4.93 4.25
N LEU A 26 -17.34 4.08 5.27
CA LEU A 26 -16.83 2.72 5.15
C LEU A 26 -17.98 1.81 4.73
N ALA A 27 -17.93 1.32 3.50
CA ALA A 27 -18.96 0.42 2.98
C ALA A 27 -18.77 -1.02 3.48
N LEU A 28 -17.52 -1.47 3.59
CA LEU A 28 -17.18 -2.82 4.04
C LEU A 28 -15.71 -2.87 4.46
N ALA A 29 -15.39 -3.70 5.44
CA ALA A 29 -14.05 -4.20 5.71
C ALA A 29 -14.05 -5.73 5.49
N SER A 30 -13.13 -6.24 4.68
CA SER A 30 -13.09 -7.65 4.32
C SER A 30 -11.66 -8.16 4.18
N GLU A 31 -11.44 -9.41 4.54
CA GLU A 31 -10.21 -10.13 4.23
C GLU A 31 -10.29 -10.86 2.88
N ASP A 32 -11.49 -11.04 2.34
CA ASP A 32 -11.73 -11.62 1.02
C ASP A 32 -12.39 -10.58 0.10
N VAL A 33 -11.59 -10.01 -0.81
CA VAL A 33 -12.09 -9.05 -1.80
C VAL A 33 -12.74 -9.73 -3.01
N CYS A 34 -12.46 -11.02 -3.23
CA CYS A 34 -13.02 -11.76 -4.36
C CYS A 34 -14.52 -12.05 -4.18
N GLY A 35 -14.98 -12.17 -2.93
CA GLY A 35 -16.38 -12.37 -2.58
C GLY A 35 -17.24 -11.09 -2.58
N ILE A 36 -16.64 -9.93 -2.83
CA ILE A 36 -17.37 -8.65 -2.78
C ILE A 36 -18.19 -8.48 -4.07
N ASP A 37 -19.46 -8.09 -3.90
CA ASP A 37 -20.34 -7.76 -5.03
C ASP A 37 -19.71 -6.67 -5.92
N LYS A 38 -19.64 -6.95 -7.22
CA LYS A 38 -19.01 -6.06 -8.19
C LYS A 38 -19.71 -4.71 -8.32
N ALA A 39 -21.03 -4.67 -8.15
CA ALA A 39 -21.79 -3.42 -8.24
C ALA A 39 -21.46 -2.50 -7.06
N LEU A 40 -21.22 -3.07 -5.87
CA LEU A 40 -20.73 -2.32 -4.73
C LEU A 40 -19.27 -1.88 -4.94
N ALA A 41 -18.38 -2.80 -5.31
CA ALA A 41 -16.95 -2.54 -5.49
C ALA A 41 -16.69 -1.42 -6.52
N SER A 42 -17.44 -1.39 -7.63
CA SER A 42 -17.29 -0.39 -8.71
C SER A 42 -17.60 1.06 -8.26
N GLN A 43 -18.30 1.23 -7.15
CA GLN A 43 -18.61 2.55 -6.57
C GLN A 43 -17.59 2.97 -5.51
N CYS A 44 -16.69 2.07 -5.10
CA CYS A 44 -15.81 2.25 -3.95
C CYS A 44 -14.35 2.41 -4.36
N VAL A 45 -13.61 3.12 -3.51
CA VAL A 45 -12.15 3.07 -3.47
C VAL A 45 -11.76 1.94 -2.52
N CYS A 46 -10.91 1.02 -2.99
CA CYS A 46 -10.33 -0.01 -2.11
C CYS A 46 -9.05 0.51 -1.47
N ILE A 47 -8.88 0.27 -0.16
CA ILE A 47 -7.62 0.48 0.55
C ILE A 47 -7.14 -0.88 1.01
N ASP A 48 -6.02 -1.35 0.43
CA ASP A 48 -5.44 -2.67 0.67
C ASP A 48 -4.23 -2.61 1.60
N PHE A 49 -4.34 -3.32 2.72
CA PHE A 49 -3.27 -3.62 3.67
C PHE A 49 -3.35 -5.09 4.08
N THR A 50 -3.08 -5.97 3.12
CA THR A 50 -3.10 -7.43 3.31
C THR A 50 -1.67 -8.00 3.42
N THR A 51 -1.52 -9.28 3.10
CA THR A 51 -0.22 -9.93 2.95
C THR A 51 0.24 -9.92 1.49
N PRO A 52 1.55 -10.09 1.21
CA PRO A 52 2.07 -10.22 -0.15
C PRO A 52 1.34 -11.30 -0.96
N GLU A 53 1.06 -12.44 -0.35
CA GLU A 53 0.38 -13.59 -0.97
C GLU A 53 -1.07 -13.25 -1.32
N ALA A 54 -1.79 -12.61 -0.39
CA ALA A 54 -3.18 -12.19 -0.62
C ALA A 54 -3.27 -11.15 -1.74
N PHE A 55 -2.38 -10.14 -1.73
CA PHE A 55 -2.34 -9.15 -2.81
C PHE A 55 -2.03 -9.78 -4.17
N ARG A 56 -1.05 -10.71 -4.24
CA ARG A 56 -0.73 -11.46 -5.47
C ARG A 56 -1.91 -12.25 -6.01
N ALA A 57 -2.71 -12.85 -5.13
CA ALA A 57 -3.92 -13.57 -5.53
C ALA A 57 -5.02 -12.61 -6.02
N ASN A 58 -5.11 -11.41 -5.44
CA ASN A 58 -6.28 -10.54 -5.56
C ASN A 58 -6.11 -9.35 -6.53
N TYR A 59 -4.90 -8.97 -6.95
CA TYR A 59 -4.68 -7.73 -7.71
C TYR A 59 -5.49 -7.64 -9.01
N LYS A 60 -5.75 -8.76 -9.69
CA LYS A 60 -6.58 -8.79 -10.90
C LYS A 60 -8.04 -8.45 -10.60
N THR A 61 -8.56 -8.99 -9.50
CA THR A 61 -9.92 -8.69 -9.03
C THR A 61 -10.02 -7.24 -8.57
N LEU A 62 -9.01 -6.74 -7.86
CA LEU A 62 -8.91 -5.33 -7.46
C LEU A 62 -8.94 -4.41 -8.68
N ALA A 63 -8.13 -4.70 -9.71
CA ALA A 63 -8.10 -3.94 -10.95
C ALA A 63 -9.44 -3.97 -11.71
N ALA A 64 -10.10 -5.13 -11.78
CA ALA A 64 -11.31 -5.31 -12.60
C ALA A 64 -12.61 -4.82 -11.94
N ASN A 65 -12.65 -4.73 -10.61
CA ASN A 65 -13.91 -4.51 -9.90
C ASN A 65 -14.01 -3.15 -9.23
N PHE A 66 -12.90 -2.53 -8.83
CA PHE A 66 -12.93 -1.29 -8.04
C PHE A 66 -12.76 -0.03 -8.90
N LYS A 67 -13.29 1.08 -8.39
CA LYS A 67 -13.12 2.40 -9.02
C LYS A 67 -11.68 2.88 -8.97
N ALA A 68 -11.01 2.67 -7.86
CA ALA A 68 -9.60 2.96 -7.62
C ALA A 68 -9.09 2.11 -6.46
N VAL A 69 -7.78 1.89 -6.40
CA VAL A 69 -7.16 1.07 -5.36
C VAL A 69 -5.94 1.79 -4.79
N VAL A 70 -5.86 1.84 -3.47
CA VAL A 70 -4.68 2.29 -2.71
C VAL A 70 -4.05 1.07 -2.07
N VAL A 71 -2.78 0.78 -2.37
CA VAL A 71 -2.07 -0.42 -1.90
C VAL A 71 -0.93 -0.03 -0.98
N GLY A 72 -1.05 -0.43 0.29
CA GLY A 72 0.01 -0.33 1.29
C GLY A 72 0.67 -1.66 1.60
N THR A 73 0.17 -2.76 1.04
CA THR A 73 0.81 -4.07 1.11
C THR A 73 2.18 -4.03 0.42
N THR A 74 3.17 -4.62 1.04
CA THR A 74 4.57 -4.70 0.54
C THR A 74 4.90 -6.13 0.07
N GLY A 75 6.11 -6.36 -0.44
CA GLY A 75 6.61 -7.70 -0.76
C GLY A 75 6.07 -8.33 -2.05
N TRP A 76 5.50 -7.54 -2.98
CA TRP A 76 4.99 -8.00 -4.27
C TRP A 76 5.72 -7.37 -5.48
N TYR A 77 6.79 -6.64 -5.26
CA TYR A 77 7.40 -5.78 -6.28
C TYR A 77 8.06 -6.53 -7.43
N ASP A 78 8.37 -7.80 -7.29
CA ASP A 78 8.84 -8.69 -8.36
C ASP A 78 7.78 -8.90 -9.46
N ILE A 79 6.47 -8.77 -9.15
CA ILE A 79 5.38 -8.82 -10.13
C ILE A 79 4.83 -7.42 -10.50
N LYS A 80 5.58 -6.36 -10.22
CA LYS A 80 5.11 -4.98 -10.37
C LYS A 80 4.62 -4.65 -11.78
N ASP A 81 5.34 -5.11 -12.79
CA ASP A 81 4.97 -4.85 -14.19
C ASP A 81 3.67 -5.53 -14.58
N GLU A 82 3.42 -6.75 -14.08
CA GLU A 82 2.17 -7.47 -14.29
C GLU A 82 0.99 -6.76 -13.61
N VAL A 83 1.19 -6.29 -12.37
CA VAL A 83 0.18 -5.51 -11.64
C VAL A 83 -0.16 -4.24 -12.41
N PHE A 84 0.83 -3.48 -12.84
CA PHE A 84 0.62 -2.25 -13.60
C PHE A 84 -0.08 -2.50 -14.93
N ALA A 85 0.27 -3.58 -15.63
CA ALA A 85 -0.40 -3.97 -16.88
C ALA A 85 -1.88 -4.30 -16.62
N ALA A 86 -2.21 -5.01 -15.54
CA ALA A 86 -3.59 -5.33 -15.18
C ALA A 86 -4.41 -4.06 -14.91
N PHE A 87 -3.90 -3.14 -14.08
CA PHE A 87 -4.60 -1.90 -13.77
C PHE A 87 -4.76 -0.98 -14.98
N ARG A 88 -3.75 -0.90 -15.86
CA ARG A 88 -3.85 -0.14 -17.12
C ARG A 88 -4.90 -0.74 -18.06
N LYS A 89 -4.94 -2.06 -18.17
CA LYS A 89 -5.91 -2.77 -19.01
C LYS A 89 -7.35 -2.47 -18.59
N GLU A 90 -7.63 -2.47 -17.32
CA GLU A 90 -8.97 -2.21 -16.78
C GLU A 90 -9.29 -0.70 -16.63
N GLY A 91 -8.30 0.17 -16.81
CA GLY A 91 -8.45 1.63 -16.65
C GLY A 91 -8.61 2.07 -15.19
N THR A 92 -8.28 1.22 -14.23
CA THR A 92 -8.46 1.48 -12.81
C THR A 92 -7.26 2.24 -12.25
N THR A 93 -7.52 3.29 -11.48
CA THR A 93 -6.46 4.06 -10.82
C THR A 93 -5.82 3.23 -9.71
N LEU A 94 -4.48 3.12 -9.76
CA LEU A 94 -3.66 2.51 -8.72
C LEU A 94 -2.77 3.55 -8.06
N ILE A 95 -2.87 3.67 -6.74
CA ILE A 95 -1.92 4.39 -5.89
C ILE A 95 -1.25 3.34 -5.00
N TRP A 96 0.07 3.31 -4.98
CA TRP A 96 0.79 2.35 -4.15
C TRP A 96 2.01 2.99 -3.50
N GLY A 97 2.42 2.45 -2.36
CA GLY A 97 3.62 2.90 -1.68
C GLY A 97 4.05 1.90 -0.61
N SER A 98 5.37 1.75 -0.44
CA SER A 98 5.94 0.97 0.66
C SER A 98 5.74 1.66 2.02
N ASN A 99 5.52 2.97 1.99
CA ASN A 99 5.31 3.77 3.18
C ASN A 99 4.46 5.00 2.87
N PHE A 100 3.47 5.27 3.69
CA PHE A 100 2.59 6.45 3.62
C PHE A 100 2.86 7.45 4.75
N SER A 101 3.92 7.23 5.57
CA SER A 101 4.31 8.18 6.61
C SER A 101 5.04 9.37 6.02
N VAL A 102 4.48 10.56 6.18
CA VAL A 102 5.10 11.82 5.74
C VAL A 102 6.47 12.01 6.42
N GLY A 103 6.60 11.64 7.70
CA GLY A 103 7.87 11.73 8.42
C GLY A 103 8.96 10.84 7.83
N VAL A 104 8.63 9.61 7.47
CA VAL A 104 9.58 8.68 6.83
C VAL A 104 9.98 9.19 5.45
N ILE A 105 9.04 9.65 4.63
CA ILE A 105 9.33 10.19 3.29
C ILE A 105 10.21 11.45 3.40
N ALA A 106 9.92 12.34 4.33
CA ALA A 106 10.73 13.54 4.56
C ALA A 106 12.16 13.18 5.02
N THR A 107 12.29 12.19 5.91
CA THR A 107 13.60 11.69 6.36
C THR A 107 14.39 11.10 5.19
N PHE A 108 13.76 10.28 4.35
CA PHE A 108 14.42 9.71 3.16
C PHE A 108 14.92 10.81 2.20
N ALA A 109 14.10 11.83 1.95
CA ALA A 109 14.49 12.94 1.10
C ALA A 109 15.68 13.73 1.68
N ALA A 110 15.67 13.99 2.98
CA ALA A 110 16.76 14.67 3.67
C ALA A 110 18.06 13.86 3.65
N VAL A 111 17.99 12.56 3.95
CA VAL A 111 19.14 11.65 3.92
C VAL A 111 19.69 11.51 2.50
N ALA A 112 18.84 11.35 1.50
CA ALA A 112 19.27 11.28 0.10
C ALA A 112 20.03 12.54 -0.32
N ARG A 113 19.53 13.72 0.06
CA ARG A 113 20.20 15.00 -0.24
C ARG A 113 21.54 15.13 0.48
N ALA A 114 21.59 14.84 1.77
CA ALA A 114 22.82 14.84 2.56
C ALA A 114 23.86 13.86 1.99
N SER A 115 23.45 12.65 1.62
CA SER A 115 24.33 11.64 1.04
C SER A 115 24.97 12.07 -0.27
N GLN A 116 24.24 12.80 -1.12
CA GLN A 116 24.81 13.36 -2.36
C GLN A 116 25.96 14.32 -2.07
N ILE A 117 25.73 15.27 -1.16
CA ILE A 117 26.72 16.29 -0.81
C ILE A 117 27.95 15.65 -0.15
N LEU A 118 27.73 14.75 0.78
CA LEU A 118 28.80 14.10 1.54
C LEU A 118 29.64 13.17 0.66
N ARG A 119 29.02 12.45 -0.30
CA ARG A 119 29.75 11.61 -1.26
C ARG A 119 30.73 12.44 -2.10
N ASP A 120 30.29 13.61 -2.58
CA ASP A 120 31.14 14.51 -3.35
C ASP A 120 32.33 15.03 -2.51
N ALA A 121 32.17 15.07 -1.18
CA ALA A 121 33.23 15.40 -0.21
C ALA A 121 34.06 14.19 0.26
N GLY A 122 33.87 12.99 -0.33
CA GLY A 122 34.66 11.79 -0.02
C GLY A 122 34.18 10.95 1.16
N TYR A 123 32.96 11.21 1.70
CA TYR A 123 32.40 10.39 2.76
C TYR A 123 31.74 9.12 2.22
N THR A 124 31.84 8.03 2.99
CA THR A 124 31.18 6.75 2.70
C THR A 124 30.02 6.55 3.65
N PRO A 125 28.80 6.28 3.17
CA PRO A 125 27.65 6.00 4.03
C PRO A 125 27.77 4.63 4.69
N HIS A 126 27.32 4.53 5.94
CA HIS A 126 27.07 3.28 6.63
C HIS A 126 25.58 3.25 7.03
N ILE A 127 24.91 2.12 6.82
CA ILE A 127 23.50 1.93 7.17
C ILE A 127 23.42 0.78 8.16
N GLU A 128 22.78 1.02 9.29
CA GLU A 128 22.45 0.00 10.28
C GLU A 128 20.93 -0.04 10.45
N GLU A 129 20.35 -1.21 10.28
CA GLU A 129 18.91 -1.45 10.42
C GLU A 129 18.67 -2.39 11.60
N ILE A 130 17.89 -1.94 12.58
CA ILE A 130 17.60 -2.71 13.80
C ILE A 130 16.07 -2.86 13.89
N HIS A 131 15.61 -4.10 13.96
CA HIS A 131 14.20 -4.44 14.11
C HIS A 131 13.96 -5.35 15.31
N HIS A 132 12.72 -5.39 15.76
CA HIS A 132 12.29 -6.37 16.74
C HIS A 132 12.32 -7.80 16.18
N ILE A 133 12.42 -8.80 17.06
CA ILE A 133 12.60 -10.22 16.68
C ILE A 133 11.45 -10.82 15.86
N HIS A 134 10.29 -10.16 15.82
CA HIS A 134 9.12 -10.64 15.08
C HIS A 134 9.00 -10.06 13.67
N LYS A 135 9.97 -9.26 13.20
CA LYS A 135 9.97 -8.77 11.82
C LYS A 135 10.42 -9.87 10.88
N LEU A 136 9.56 -10.21 9.92
CA LEU A 136 9.79 -11.32 8.98
C LEU A 136 10.61 -10.90 7.75
N ASP A 137 10.53 -9.61 7.37
CA ASP A 137 11.14 -9.02 6.19
C ASP A 137 12.22 -8.00 6.60
N ALA A 138 13.39 -8.46 6.96
CA ALA A 138 14.56 -7.63 7.25
C ALA A 138 15.70 -7.97 6.28
N PRO A 139 16.35 -6.96 5.62
CA PRO A 139 15.99 -5.54 5.58
C PRO A 139 14.72 -5.27 4.78
N SER A 140 14.00 -4.16 5.07
CA SER A 140 12.75 -3.82 4.38
C SER A 140 12.85 -2.57 3.53
#